data_88e43ded25f003c70a44d85122b91f4b
#
_entry.id   88e43ded25f003c70a44d85122b91f4b
#
_cell.length_a   1.000
_cell.length_b   1.000
_cell.length_c   1.000
_cell.angle_alpha   90.00
_cell.angle_beta   90.00
_cell.angle_gamma   90.00
#
_symmetry.space_group_name_H-M   'P 1'
#
loop_
_entity.id
_entity.type
_entity.pdbx_description
1 polymer ?
#
loop_
_entity_poly.entity_id
_entity_poly.type
_entity_poly.pdbx_seq_one_letter_code
_entity_poly.pdbx_strand_id
1 'polypeptide(L)'
;MGDKRAREMKRYSLAEVLIATLALLFGAGCAKAPSSVEAADENSQQLPFDQGSGHGWFGSRSPAQVTIPAGTPLEVRMQSSVSSATASAGQEFEAVLDEPLVVNGKTVAARGADVTGRVIAARHSGRLHDPGYLRITLSSITLNGKAVPVETSSIFVQGGSHEKRDWAMIGGGTAGGALIGGLAGGGKGALIGSAIGAAGGTTAAYASGKKEVGISVERRLVFRLTQPLVTQG
;
A
#
# COMPACT_ATOMS: atom_id res chain seq x y z
N MET A 1 -35.77 5.61 -29.66
CA MET A 1 -35.29 4.70 -28.60
C MET A 1 -34.72 3.43 -29.22
N GLY A 2 -33.74 3.54 -30.14
CA GLY A 2 -33.29 2.44 -31.00
C GLY A 2 -31.82 2.46 -31.37
N ASP A 3 -30.99 3.40 -30.90
CA ASP A 3 -29.61 3.58 -31.43
C ASP A 3 -28.47 3.25 -30.44
N LYS A 4 -28.79 2.77 -29.25
CA LYS A 4 -27.73 2.35 -28.28
C LYS A 4 -27.38 0.86 -28.32
N ARG A 5 -28.23 -0.01 -28.88
CA ARG A 5 -27.96 -1.46 -28.98
C ARG A 5 -27.07 -1.86 -30.14
N ALA A 6 -26.98 -1.03 -31.18
CA ALA A 6 -26.18 -1.35 -32.37
C ALA A 6 -24.65 -1.09 -32.18
N ARG A 7 -24.24 -0.36 -31.17
CA ARG A 7 -22.81 -0.06 -30.91
C ARG A 7 -22.11 -1.05 -29.98
N GLU A 8 -22.83 -1.81 -29.22
CA GLU A 8 -22.24 -2.82 -28.34
C GLU A 8 -21.93 -4.15 -29.05
N MET A 9 -22.70 -4.51 -30.08
CA MET A 9 -22.49 -5.76 -30.82
C MET A 9 -21.27 -5.75 -31.75
N LYS A 10 -20.68 -4.59 -32.04
CA LYS A 10 -19.50 -4.49 -32.93
C LYS A 10 -18.14 -4.69 -32.23
N ARG A 11 -18.12 -4.81 -30.92
CA ARG A 11 -16.88 -4.95 -30.12
C ARG A 11 -16.50 -6.39 -29.78
N TYR A 12 -17.46 -7.33 -29.90
CA TYR A 12 -17.21 -8.75 -29.57
C TYR A 12 -16.71 -9.59 -30.75
N SER A 13 -16.86 -9.09 -31.99
CA SER A 13 -16.55 -9.83 -33.22
C SER A 13 -15.05 -9.90 -33.57
N LEU A 14 -14.21 -9.00 -33.00
CA LEU A 14 -12.78 -8.98 -33.33
C LEU A 14 -11.92 -9.79 -32.35
N ALA A 15 -12.41 -10.02 -31.14
CA ALA A 15 -11.69 -10.80 -30.12
C ALA A 15 -11.90 -12.31 -30.31
N GLU A 16 -13.07 -12.74 -30.77
CA GLU A 16 -13.35 -14.17 -31.01
C GLU A 16 -12.68 -14.71 -32.28
N VAL A 17 -12.49 -13.88 -33.30
CA VAL A 17 -11.80 -14.30 -34.54
C VAL A 17 -10.30 -14.51 -34.31
N LEU A 18 -9.69 -13.81 -33.34
CA LEU A 18 -8.26 -13.92 -33.03
C LEU A 18 -7.93 -15.15 -32.15
N ILE A 19 -8.88 -15.66 -31.39
CA ILE A 19 -8.72 -16.88 -30.59
C ILE A 19 -8.92 -18.14 -31.43
N ALA A 20 -9.79 -18.12 -32.42
CA ALA A 20 -10.03 -19.27 -33.31
C ALA A 20 -8.87 -19.56 -34.29
N THR A 21 -8.07 -18.56 -34.64
CA THR A 21 -6.92 -18.76 -35.57
C THR A 21 -5.65 -19.25 -34.87
N LEU A 22 -5.55 -19.14 -33.52
CA LEU A 22 -4.38 -19.61 -32.78
C LEU A 22 -4.48 -21.10 -32.40
N ALA A 23 -5.65 -21.72 -32.48
CA ALA A 23 -5.87 -23.12 -32.12
C ALA A 23 -5.57 -24.15 -33.24
N LEU A 24 -5.25 -23.71 -34.44
CA LEU A 24 -5.04 -24.59 -35.62
C LEU A 24 -3.57 -24.86 -35.96
N LEU A 25 -2.61 -24.38 -35.17
CA LEU A 25 -1.17 -24.53 -35.45
C LEU A 25 -0.41 -25.48 -34.52
N PHE A 26 -1.07 -26.18 -33.59
CA PHE A 26 -0.43 -27.19 -32.75
C PHE A 26 -1.10 -28.57 -32.85
N GLY A 27 -1.00 -29.17 -34.00
CA GLY A 27 -1.45 -30.55 -34.19
C GLY A 27 -0.63 -31.25 -35.26
N ALA A 28 0.49 -31.88 -34.91
CA ALA A 28 1.00 -33.10 -35.53
C ALA A 28 2.45 -33.35 -35.07
N GLY A 29 2.70 -34.44 -34.37
CA GLY A 29 4.05 -34.84 -34.00
C GLY A 29 4.07 -36.06 -33.08
N CYS A 30 3.32 -37.11 -33.37
CA CYS A 30 3.60 -38.43 -32.83
C CYS A 30 4.71 -39.10 -33.65
N ALA A 31 5.86 -39.33 -33.05
CA ALA A 31 6.84 -40.29 -33.52
C ALA A 31 7.15 -41.29 -32.41
N LYS A 32 6.77 -42.53 -32.73
CA LYS A 32 6.86 -43.79 -31.99
C LYS A 32 8.33 -44.24 -31.95
N ALA A 33 8.83 -44.61 -30.78
CA ALA A 33 10.10 -45.30 -30.61
C ALA A 33 9.98 -46.78 -30.91
N PRO A 34 10.99 -47.40 -31.55
CA PRO A 34 11.10 -48.83 -31.50
C PRO A 34 12.03 -49.32 -30.39
N SER A 35 11.60 -50.40 -29.85
CA SER A 35 12.19 -51.24 -28.81
C SER A 35 13.45 -51.99 -29.23
N SER A 36 14.22 -52.36 -28.22
CA SER A 36 15.08 -53.55 -28.07
C SER A 36 16.39 -53.58 -28.89
N VAL A 37 17.48 -53.50 -28.11
CA VAL A 37 18.61 -54.42 -28.29
C VAL A 37 19.01 -54.94 -26.92
N GLU A 38 18.83 -56.23 -26.78
CA GLU A 38 19.34 -57.13 -25.78
C GLU A 38 20.80 -57.47 -26.13
N ALA A 39 21.62 -57.59 -25.16
CA ALA A 39 22.84 -58.37 -25.00
C ALA A 39 24.11 -57.58 -24.74
N ALA A 40 24.66 -57.69 -23.58
CA ALA A 40 25.88 -58.47 -23.35
C ALA A 40 26.32 -58.25 -21.90
N ASP A 41 26.33 -59.37 -21.19
CA ASP A 41 27.16 -59.60 -20.01
C ASP A 41 28.61 -59.12 -20.29
N GLU A 42 29.13 -58.16 -19.52
CA GLU A 42 30.56 -58.07 -19.22
C GLU A 42 30.73 -57.73 -17.76
N ASN A 43 31.02 -58.77 -17.05
CA ASN A 43 31.80 -58.91 -15.83
C ASN A 43 32.68 -57.67 -15.56
N SER A 44 32.15 -56.64 -14.99
CA SER A 44 32.92 -55.55 -14.37
C SER A 44 33.11 -55.92 -12.93
N GLN A 45 34.31 -56.43 -12.65
CA GLN A 45 34.86 -56.63 -11.32
C GLN A 45 34.55 -55.42 -10.45
N GLN A 46 33.62 -55.62 -9.53
CA GLN A 46 33.39 -54.72 -8.42
C GLN A 46 34.67 -54.70 -7.58
N LEU A 47 35.47 -53.66 -7.79
CA LEU A 47 36.45 -53.29 -6.81
C LEU A 47 35.73 -52.94 -5.52
N PRO A 48 36.07 -53.51 -4.39
CA PRO A 48 35.47 -53.12 -3.11
C PRO A 48 36.02 -51.79 -2.70
N PHE A 49 35.51 -50.72 -3.31
CA PHE A 49 35.69 -49.41 -2.70
C PHE A 49 34.65 -49.37 -1.57
N ASP A 50 35.21 -49.49 -0.40
CA ASP A 50 34.66 -49.22 0.89
C ASP A 50 33.53 -48.13 0.79
N GLN A 51 32.30 -48.60 1.04
CA GLN A 51 31.21 -47.67 1.37
C GLN A 51 31.48 -47.10 2.75
N GLY A 52 32.64 -46.49 2.90
CA GLY A 52 32.90 -45.57 3.95
C GLY A 52 31.89 -44.42 3.79
N SER A 53 30.93 -44.39 4.68
CA SER A 53 30.08 -43.22 4.96
C SER A 53 30.99 -42.00 5.04
N GLY A 54 31.22 -41.43 3.85
CA GLY A 54 31.91 -40.13 3.72
C GLY A 54 31.04 -39.08 4.42
N HIS A 55 31.28 -38.95 5.70
CA HIS A 55 30.95 -37.73 6.41
C HIS A 55 31.73 -36.62 5.71
N GLY A 56 31.15 -36.12 4.64
CA GLY A 56 31.71 -34.97 3.95
C GLY A 56 31.85 -33.86 4.97
N TRP A 57 33.11 -33.63 5.36
CA TRP A 57 33.52 -32.50 6.22
C TRP A 57 33.04 -31.13 5.66
N PHE A 58 32.62 -31.11 4.43
CA PHE A 58 31.90 -29.98 3.82
C PHE A 58 30.38 -30.17 3.94
N GLY A 59 29.92 -30.29 5.18
CA GLY A 59 28.49 -30.09 5.44
C GLY A 59 28.12 -28.69 4.98
N SER A 60 27.54 -28.60 3.80
CA SER A 60 26.83 -27.37 3.37
C SER A 60 25.78 -27.10 4.44
N ARG A 61 26.13 -26.24 5.40
CA ARG A 61 25.15 -25.69 6.33
C ARG A 61 24.19 -24.91 5.46
N SER A 62 23.09 -25.54 5.10
CA SER A 62 21.96 -24.81 4.55
C SER A 62 21.69 -23.66 5.52
N PRO A 63 21.70 -22.41 5.07
CA PRO A 63 21.43 -21.30 5.96
C PRO A 63 20.08 -21.55 6.64
N ALA A 64 20.08 -21.46 7.96
CA ALA A 64 18.90 -21.72 8.74
C ALA A 64 17.80 -20.74 8.29
N GLN A 65 16.73 -21.27 7.75
CA GLN A 65 15.58 -20.45 7.38
C GLN A 65 14.89 -20.00 8.67
N VAL A 66 14.65 -18.70 8.77
CA VAL A 66 13.90 -18.09 9.86
C VAL A 66 12.56 -17.64 9.29
N THR A 67 11.47 -18.14 9.87
CA THR A 67 10.11 -17.74 9.51
C THR A 67 9.61 -16.72 10.52
N ILE A 68 9.29 -15.54 10.03
CA ILE A 68 8.65 -14.47 10.82
C ILE A 68 7.14 -14.67 10.69
N PRO A 69 6.41 -14.89 11.79
CA PRO A 69 4.97 -15.17 11.71
C PRO A 69 4.17 -13.94 11.29
N ALA A 70 3.02 -14.18 10.66
CA ALA A 70 2.01 -13.14 10.44
C ALA A 70 1.58 -12.55 11.79
N GLY A 71 1.18 -11.26 11.77
CA GLY A 71 0.84 -10.51 12.99
C GLY A 71 2.02 -9.88 13.70
N THR A 72 3.27 -10.20 13.32
CA THR A 72 4.47 -9.59 13.91
C THR A 72 4.42 -8.07 13.71
N PRO A 73 4.55 -7.28 14.79
CA PRO A 73 4.62 -5.83 14.69
C PRO A 73 5.97 -5.38 14.11
N LEU A 74 5.92 -4.41 13.23
CA LEU A 74 7.07 -3.71 12.66
C LEU A 74 6.95 -2.24 13.04
N GLU A 75 7.76 -1.80 13.97
CA GLU A 75 7.83 -0.39 14.35
C GLU A 75 8.84 0.32 13.44
N VAL A 76 8.36 1.28 12.68
CA VAL A 76 9.18 2.02 11.72
C VAL A 76 9.13 3.51 12.01
N ARG A 77 10.22 4.18 11.69
CA ARG A 77 10.37 5.63 11.79
C ARG A 77 10.53 6.22 10.40
N MET A 78 9.67 7.18 10.08
CA MET A 78 9.64 7.85 8.78
C MET A 78 10.93 8.62 8.51
N GLN A 79 11.52 8.46 7.34
CA GLN A 79 12.66 9.25 6.87
C GLN A 79 12.23 10.35 5.89
N SER A 80 11.12 10.16 5.23
CA SER A 80 10.53 11.14 4.33
C SER A 80 9.14 11.53 4.79
N SER A 81 8.72 12.77 4.54
CA SER A 81 7.37 13.21 4.83
C SER A 81 6.42 12.82 3.71
N VAL A 82 5.21 12.40 4.06
CA VAL A 82 4.15 12.07 3.11
C VAL A 82 2.93 12.91 3.43
N SER A 83 2.43 13.67 2.44
CA SER A 83 1.27 14.55 2.62
C SER A 83 0.16 14.21 1.62
N SER A 84 -1.08 14.27 2.06
CA SER A 84 -2.24 14.11 1.17
C SER A 84 -2.31 15.20 0.09
N ALA A 85 -1.63 16.34 0.31
CA ALA A 85 -1.55 17.44 -0.66
C ALA A 85 -0.70 17.10 -1.90
N THR A 86 0.27 16.22 -1.76
CA THR A 86 1.26 15.94 -2.82
C THR A 86 1.37 14.46 -3.18
N ALA A 87 0.94 13.58 -2.28
CA ALA A 87 1.08 12.14 -2.48
C ALA A 87 0.11 11.61 -3.53
N SER A 88 0.60 10.64 -4.30
CA SER A 88 -0.18 9.88 -5.26
C SER A 88 -0.19 8.40 -4.91
N ALA A 89 -1.24 7.68 -5.33
CA ALA A 89 -1.27 6.23 -5.19
C ALA A 89 -0.09 5.60 -5.95
N GLY A 90 0.59 4.64 -5.32
CA GLY A 90 1.79 4.01 -5.86
C GLY A 90 3.10 4.72 -5.48
N GLN A 91 3.07 5.94 -4.96
CA GLN A 91 4.27 6.65 -4.52
C GLN A 91 4.96 5.89 -3.38
N GLU A 92 6.25 5.75 -3.47
CA GLU A 92 7.09 5.14 -2.43
C GLU A 92 7.58 6.20 -1.45
N PHE A 93 7.84 5.76 -0.22
CA PHE A 93 8.44 6.55 0.83
C PHE A 93 9.47 5.72 1.60
N GLU A 94 10.41 6.40 2.21
CA GLU A 94 11.49 5.78 2.97
C GLU A 94 11.21 5.85 4.46
N ALA A 95 11.54 4.77 5.15
CA ALA A 95 11.49 4.64 6.59
C ALA A 95 12.62 3.72 7.05
N VAL A 96 12.88 3.67 8.35
CA VAL A 96 13.80 2.72 8.96
C VAL A 96 13.12 1.99 10.09
N LEU A 97 13.57 0.77 10.37
CA LEU A 97 13.09 0.00 11.50
C LEU A 97 13.53 0.69 12.80
N ASP A 98 12.58 1.08 13.65
CA ASP A 98 12.89 1.76 14.92
C ASP A 98 13.25 0.77 16.03
N GLU A 99 12.70 -0.44 16.00
CA GLU A 99 13.07 -1.53 16.90
C GLU A 99 13.61 -2.74 16.13
N PRO A 100 14.61 -3.47 16.67
CA PRO A 100 15.14 -4.65 16.00
C PRO A 100 14.08 -5.75 15.91
N LEU A 101 14.01 -6.40 14.77
CA LEU A 101 13.13 -7.55 14.56
C LEU A 101 13.81 -8.81 15.07
N VAL A 102 13.30 -9.34 16.19
CA VAL A 102 13.84 -10.55 16.84
C VAL A 102 12.82 -11.68 16.73
N VAL A 103 13.24 -12.82 16.21
CA VAL A 103 12.42 -14.03 16.06
C VAL A 103 13.17 -15.21 16.68
N ASN A 104 12.55 -15.91 17.62
CA ASN A 104 13.15 -17.03 18.33
C ASN A 104 14.53 -16.71 18.95
N GLY A 105 14.69 -15.48 19.50
CA GLY A 105 15.94 -15.04 20.09
C GLY A 105 17.02 -14.63 19.10
N LYS A 106 16.76 -14.70 17.79
CA LYS A 106 17.69 -14.29 16.73
C LYS A 106 17.24 -12.96 16.13
N THR A 107 18.15 -12.00 16.05
CA THR A 107 17.89 -10.73 15.36
C THR A 107 17.89 -10.96 13.84
N VAL A 108 16.75 -10.77 13.21
CA VAL A 108 16.54 -10.95 11.76
C VAL A 108 16.77 -9.64 11.02
N ALA A 109 16.39 -8.52 11.63
CA ALA A 109 16.70 -7.19 11.15
C ALA A 109 17.17 -6.31 12.32
N ALA A 110 18.25 -5.59 12.12
CA ALA A 110 18.75 -4.66 13.11
C ALA A 110 17.89 -3.38 13.15
N ARG A 111 17.94 -2.66 14.26
CA ARG A 111 17.46 -1.29 14.32
C ARG A 111 18.15 -0.45 13.24
N GLY A 112 17.39 0.40 12.54
CA GLY A 112 17.90 1.21 11.45
C GLY A 112 17.94 0.49 10.10
N ALA A 113 17.45 -0.75 9.99
CA ALA A 113 17.30 -1.42 8.70
C ALA A 113 16.34 -0.63 7.80
N ASP A 114 16.71 -0.46 6.53
CA ASP A 114 15.91 0.29 5.57
C ASP A 114 14.59 -0.40 5.28
N VAL A 115 13.55 0.40 5.24
CA VAL A 115 12.18 -0.03 4.96
C VAL A 115 11.61 0.88 3.89
N THR A 116 11.07 0.30 2.83
CA THR A 116 10.32 1.03 1.82
C THR A 116 8.84 0.84 2.05
N GLY A 117 8.11 1.93 2.09
CA GLY A 117 6.66 1.90 2.12
C GLY A 117 6.05 2.44 0.84
N ARG A 118 4.75 2.23 0.68
CA ARG A 118 3.99 2.69 -0.47
C ARG A 118 2.67 3.33 -0.05
N VAL A 119 2.31 4.40 -0.73
CA VAL A 119 0.99 5.04 -0.62
C VAL A 119 -0.02 4.20 -1.40
N ILE A 120 -1.01 3.63 -0.71
CA ILE A 120 -2.10 2.88 -1.35
C ILE A 120 -3.11 3.84 -1.94
N ALA A 121 -3.47 4.88 -1.18
CA ALA A 121 -4.42 5.89 -1.60
C ALA A 121 -4.13 7.21 -0.88
N ALA A 122 -4.29 8.30 -1.60
CA ALA A 122 -4.22 9.65 -1.09
C ALA A 122 -5.34 10.48 -1.70
N ARG A 123 -5.91 11.37 -0.93
CA ARG A 123 -6.89 12.34 -1.39
C ARG A 123 -6.62 13.70 -0.75
N HIS A 124 -6.56 14.71 -1.59
CA HIS A 124 -6.47 16.09 -1.14
C HIS A 124 -7.69 16.49 -0.31
N SER A 125 -7.48 17.36 0.65
CA SER A 125 -8.60 17.97 1.38
C SER A 125 -9.39 18.90 0.47
N GLY A 126 -10.69 18.70 0.40
CA GLY A 126 -11.65 19.64 -0.15
C GLY A 126 -11.85 20.83 0.80
N ARG A 127 -12.62 21.84 0.35
CA ARG A 127 -12.76 23.09 1.11
C ARG A 127 -13.78 23.05 2.25
N LEU A 128 -14.88 22.35 2.13
CA LEU A 128 -15.93 22.41 3.16
C LEU A 128 -16.25 21.06 3.82
N HIS A 129 -16.31 19.97 3.05
CA HIS A 129 -16.83 18.71 3.56
C HIS A 129 -15.92 17.49 3.31
N ASP A 130 -14.80 17.67 2.59
CA ASP A 130 -13.94 16.56 2.18
C ASP A 130 -12.62 16.61 2.94
N PRO A 131 -12.46 15.88 4.05
CA PRO A 131 -11.17 15.77 4.69
C PRO A 131 -10.19 15.00 3.80
N GLY A 132 -8.93 15.49 3.74
CA GLY A 132 -7.85 14.78 3.12
C GLY A 132 -7.60 13.46 3.85
N TYR A 133 -7.13 12.44 3.14
CA TYR A 133 -6.71 11.18 3.76
C TYR A 133 -5.49 10.60 3.08
N LEU A 134 -4.79 9.79 3.85
CA LEU A 134 -3.68 8.95 3.41
C LEU A 134 -3.90 7.52 3.87
N ARG A 135 -3.64 6.57 3.00
CA ARG A 135 -3.53 5.15 3.33
C ARG A 135 -2.18 4.65 2.86
N ILE A 136 -1.37 4.15 3.77
CA ILE A 136 0.00 3.70 3.52
C ILE A 136 0.20 2.28 4.00
N THR A 137 1.16 1.58 3.42
CA THR A 137 1.61 0.23 3.79
C THR A 137 3.11 0.11 3.61
N LEU A 138 3.73 -0.94 4.15
CA LEU A 138 5.11 -1.27 3.82
C LEU A 138 5.13 -2.22 2.62
N SER A 139 6.14 -2.09 1.77
CA SER A 139 6.34 -2.91 0.57
C SER A 139 7.59 -3.78 0.64
N SER A 140 8.63 -3.32 1.31
CA SER A 140 9.85 -4.11 1.50
C SER A 140 10.61 -3.71 2.76
N ILE A 141 11.42 -4.63 3.26
CA ILE A 141 12.34 -4.43 4.37
C ILE A 141 13.72 -4.99 4.00
N THR A 142 14.78 -4.30 4.34
CA THR A 142 16.14 -4.79 4.11
C THR A 142 16.55 -5.75 5.23
N LEU A 143 16.70 -7.03 4.87
CA LEU A 143 17.16 -8.11 5.74
C LEU A 143 18.52 -8.60 5.24
N ASN A 144 19.54 -8.59 6.10
CA ASN A 144 20.89 -9.03 5.73
C ASN A 144 21.42 -8.39 4.43
N GLY A 145 21.13 -7.09 4.22
CA GLY A 145 21.54 -6.33 3.03
C GLY A 145 20.76 -6.61 1.75
N LYS A 146 19.67 -7.40 1.83
CA LYS A 146 18.76 -7.68 0.72
C LYS A 146 17.38 -7.10 0.98
N ALA A 147 16.82 -6.39 0.01
CA ALA A 147 15.43 -5.96 0.07
C ALA A 147 14.49 -7.16 -0.13
N VAL A 148 13.68 -7.44 0.88
CA VAL A 148 12.71 -8.54 0.88
C VAL A 148 11.32 -7.95 0.85
N PRO A 149 10.47 -8.33 -0.10
CA PRO A 149 9.11 -7.85 -0.17
C PRO A 149 8.32 -8.32 1.06
N VAL A 150 7.50 -7.42 1.61
CA VAL A 150 6.64 -7.70 2.77
C VAL A 150 5.22 -7.23 2.50
N GLU A 151 4.26 -7.95 3.06
CA GLU A 151 2.87 -7.52 3.09
C GLU A 151 2.48 -7.16 4.52
N THR A 152 2.01 -5.93 4.69
CA THR A 152 1.63 -5.43 6.02
C THR A 152 0.22 -4.85 6.03
N SER A 153 -0.32 -4.68 7.23
CA SER A 153 -1.52 -3.91 7.44
C SER A 153 -1.35 -2.48 6.91
N SER A 154 -2.43 -1.87 6.46
CA SER A 154 -2.40 -0.47 6.08
C SER A 154 -2.72 0.44 7.25
N ILE A 155 -2.05 1.59 7.32
CA ILE A 155 -2.40 2.68 8.22
C ILE A 155 -3.23 3.70 7.44
N PHE A 156 -4.39 4.04 8.02
CA PHE A 156 -5.29 5.05 7.47
C PHE A 156 -5.24 6.29 8.36
N VAL A 157 -4.88 7.43 7.78
CA VAL A 157 -4.85 8.72 8.46
C VAL A 157 -5.77 9.68 7.71
N GLN A 158 -6.69 10.29 8.45
CA GLN A 158 -7.67 11.22 7.89
C GLN A 158 -7.59 12.55 8.65
N GLY A 159 -7.75 13.65 7.92
CA GLY A 159 -7.86 14.97 8.50
C GLY A 159 -9.12 15.12 9.36
N GLY A 160 -9.05 15.98 10.37
CA GLY A 160 -10.22 16.31 11.17
C GLY A 160 -11.32 16.91 10.29
N SER A 161 -12.59 16.55 10.57
CA SER A 161 -13.72 17.18 9.91
C SER A 161 -13.75 18.69 10.19
N HIS A 162 -14.03 19.48 9.18
CA HIS A 162 -14.16 20.93 9.29
C HIS A 162 -15.53 21.35 9.78
N GLU A 163 -16.48 20.43 9.73
CA GLU A 163 -17.91 20.68 9.90
C GLU A 163 -18.22 21.52 11.15
N LYS A 164 -17.71 21.12 12.33
CA LYS A 164 -17.99 21.87 13.57
C LYS A 164 -17.43 23.29 13.53
N ARG A 165 -16.25 23.48 12.95
CA ARG A 165 -15.61 24.79 12.84
C ARG A 165 -16.32 25.67 11.82
N ASP A 166 -16.69 25.10 10.68
CA ASP A 166 -17.35 25.83 9.60
C ASP A 166 -18.74 26.27 10.03
N TRP A 167 -19.50 25.42 10.73
CA TRP A 167 -20.75 25.79 11.36
C TRP A 167 -20.56 26.88 12.42
N ALA A 168 -19.50 26.81 13.23
CA ALA A 168 -19.20 27.85 14.21
C ALA A 168 -18.83 29.19 13.56
N MET A 169 -18.10 29.18 12.43
CA MET A 169 -17.75 30.40 11.70
C MET A 169 -18.99 31.04 11.03
N ILE A 170 -19.80 30.22 10.36
CA ILE A 170 -21.01 30.70 9.70
C ILE A 170 -22.03 31.18 10.75
N GLY A 171 -22.30 30.37 11.77
CA GLY A 171 -23.24 30.72 12.85
C GLY A 171 -22.77 31.91 13.67
N GLY A 172 -21.48 31.94 14.04
CA GLY A 172 -20.89 33.06 14.78
C GLY A 172 -20.87 34.37 14.00
N GLY A 173 -20.58 34.32 12.69
CA GLY A 173 -20.67 35.48 11.79
C GLY A 173 -22.09 36.02 11.72
N THR A 174 -23.07 35.15 11.54
CA THR A 174 -24.49 35.54 11.47
C THR A 174 -24.98 36.17 12.77
N ALA A 175 -24.72 35.52 13.91
CA ALA A 175 -25.12 36.02 15.23
C ALA A 175 -24.41 37.33 15.60
N GLY A 176 -23.10 37.42 15.36
CA GLY A 176 -22.31 38.63 15.59
C GLY A 176 -22.76 39.79 14.73
N GLY A 177 -22.99 39.54 13.44
CA GLY A 177 -23.51 40.55 12.51
C GLY A 177 -24.93 41.04 12.88
N ALA A 178 -25.82 40.11 13.33
CA ALA A 178 -27.12 40.48 13.79
C ALA A 178 -27.11 41.31 15.05
N LEU A 179 -26.26 41.05 16.02
CA LEU A 179 -26.10 41.81 17.24
C LEU A 179 -25.60 43.25 16.95
N ILE A 180 -24.52 43.40 16.16
CA ILE A 180 -23.99 44.70 15.79
C ILE A 180 -24.98 45.49 14.96
N GLY A 181 -25.60 44.87 13.95
CA GLY A 181 -26.60 45.50 13.11
C GLY A 181 -27.86 45.87 13.90
N GLY A 182 -28.29 45.03 14.87
CA GLY A 182 -29.42 45.29 15.74
C GLY A 182 -29.23 46.49 16.65
N LEU A 183 -28.05 46.66 17.23
CA LEU A 183 -27.71 47.80 18.06
C LEU A 183 -27.68 49.12 17.25
N ALA A 184 -27.27 49.10 15.98
CA ALA A 184 -27.13 50.27 15.13
C ALA A 184 -28.41 50.65 14.41
N GLY A 185 -29.23 49.69 14.01
CA GLY A 185 -30.39 49.93 13.14
C GLY A 185 -31.66 49.17 13.53
N GLY A 186 -31.73 48.63 14.76
CA GLY A 186 -32.88 47.86 15.24
C GLY A 186 -33.12 46.60 14.41
N GLY A 187 -34.38 46.18 14.27
CA GLY A 187 -34.75 44.96 13.55
C GLY A 187 -34.30 44.91 12.08
N LYS A 188 -34.31 46.02 11.37
CA LYS A 188 -33.84 46.11 9.98
C LYS A 188 -32.33 45.98 9.91
N GLY A 189 -31.63 46.64 10.85
CA GLY A 189 -30.16 46.52 10.94
C GLY A 189 -29.70 45.12 11.31
N ALA A 190 -30.44 44.43 12.17
CA ALA A 190 -30.17 42.99 12.51
C ALA A 190 -30.25 42.08 11.29
N LEU A 191 -31.27 42.27 10.44
CA LEU A 191 -31.46 41.48 9.20
C LEU A 191 -30.29 41.71 8.22
N ILE A 192 -29.90 42.96 8.00
CA ILE A 192 -28.80 43.32 7.10
C ILE A 192 -27.47 42.82 7.67
N GLY A 193 -27.24 43.03 8.97
CA GLY A 193 -26.04 42.60 9.67
C GLY A 193 -25.89 41.10 9.69
N SER A 194 -26.98 40.35 9.88
CA SER A 194 -26.94 38.87 9.80
C SER A 194 -26.61 38.36 8.41
N ALA A 195 -27.15 38.97 7.35
CA ALA A 195 -26.83 38.60 5.97
C ALA A 195 -25.34 38.84 5.62
N ILE A 196 -24.80 40.02 6.01
CA ILE A 196 -23.39 40.32 5.80
C ILE A 196 -22.50 39.42 6.63
N GLY A 197 -22.87 39.15 7.90
CA GLY A 197 -22.14 38.29 8.79
C GLY A 197 -22.13 36.83 8.32
N ALA A 198 -23.24 36.34 7.78
CA ALA A 198 -23.33 35.01 7.16
C ALA A 198 -22.42 34.92 5.93
N ALA A 199 -22.44 35.90 5.04
CA ALA A 199 -21.58 35.94 3.86
C ALA A 199 -20.11 36.00 4.24
N GLY A 200 -19.72 36.84 5.21
CA GLY A 200 -18.37 36.93 5.74
C GLY A 200 -17.91 35.65 6.42
N GLY A 201 -18.77 35.03 7.25
CA GLY A 201 -18.51 33.74 7.91
C GLY A 201 -18.31 32.61 6.91
N THR A 202 -19.14 32.57 5.85
CA THR A 202 -19.03 31.56 4.79
C THR A 202 -17.75 31.70 3.99
N THR A 203 -17.34 32.94 3.61
CA THR A 203 -16.10 33.19 2.91
C THR A 203 -14.87 32.83 3.76
N ALA A 204 -14.89 33.15 5.05
CA ALA A 204 -13.84 32.78 5.99
C ALA A 204 -13.73 31.25 6.16
N ALA A 205 -14.86 30.55 6.30
CA ALA A 205 -14.90 29.08 6.35
C ALA A 205 -14.33 28.47 5.07
N TYR A 206 -14.74 28.99 3.91
CA TYR A 206 -14.25 28.52 2.61
C TYR A 206 -12.75 28.78 2.40
N ALA A 207 -12.25 29.94 2.79
CA ALA A 207 -10.83 30.30 2.64
C ALA A 207 -9.91 29.46 3.56
N SER A 208 -10.39 29.13 4.77
CA SER A 208 -9.60 28.40 5.79
C SER A 208 -9.81 26.88 5.76
N GLY A 209 -10.64 26.37 4.83
CA GLY A 209 -11.18 25.01 4.83
C GLY A 209 -10.26 23.89 4.43
N LYS A 210 -9.03 24.11 3.91
CA LYS A 210 -8.11 23.03 3.55
C LYS A 210 -7.34 22.51 4.76
N LYS A 211 -7.59 21.26 5.15
CA LYS A 211 -6.75 20.53 6.13
C LYS A 211 -6.19 19.29 5.47
N GLU A 212 -5.00 19.46 4.94
CA GLU A 212 -4.22 18.34 4.45
C GLU A 212 -3.74 17.48 5.63
N VAL A 213 -3.60 16.20 5.35
CA VAL A 213 -3.05 15.23 6.29
C VAL A 213 -1.63 14.93 5.90
N GLY A 214 -0.73 14.97 6.87
CA GLY A 214 0.66 14.65 6.66
C GLY A 214 1.20 13.73 7.75
N ILE A 215 2.13 12.89 7.36
CA ILE A 215 2.97 12.12 8.24
C ILE A 215 4.37 12.73 8.12
N SER A 216 4.83 13.30 9.23
CA SER A 216 6.12 14.00 9.26
C SER A 216 7.29 13.01 9.33
N VAL A 217 8.47 13.48 8.96
CA VAL A 217 9.75 12.82 9.26
C VAL A 217 9.85 12.53 10.76
N GLU A 218 10.55 11.47 11.13
CA GLU A 218 10.74 10.99 12.51
C GLU A 218 9.46 10.44 13.18
N ARG A 219 8.31 10.45 12.50
CA ARG A 219 7.08 9.85 13.03
C ARG A 219 7.23 8.34 13.13
N ARG A 220 6.96 7.79 14.29
CA ARG A 220 6.90 6.34 14.53
C ARG A 220 5.55 5.80 14.12
N LEU A 221 5.55 4.67 13.42
CA LEU A 221 4.36 3.98 12.95
C LEU A 221 4.54 2.48 13.20
N VAL A 222 3.45 1.82 13.58
CA VAL A 222 3.45 0.37 13.80
C VAL A 222 2.60 -0.29 12.74
N PHE A 223 3.24 -1.14 11.94
CA PHE A 223 2.58 -2.01 10.97
C PHE A 223 2.58 -3.45 11.50
N ARG A 224 1.71 -4.29 10.97
CA ARG A 224 1.69 -5.72 11.28
C ARG A 224 1.83 -6.52 9.99
N LEU A 225 2.68 -7.53 10.00
CA LEU A 225 2.77 -8.47 8.88
C LEU A 225 1.41 -9.15 8.68
N THR A 226 0.93 -9.19 7.44
CA THR A 226 -0.31 -9.91 7.09
C THR A 226 -0.03 -11.34 6.66
N GLN A 227 1.19 -11.61 6.17
CA GLN A 227 1.65 -12.92 5.75
C GLN A 227 2.95 -13.29 6.43
N PRO A 228 3.21 -14.59 6.67
CA PRO A 228 4.49 -15.04 7.20
C PRO A 228 5.61 -14.75 6.18
N LEU A 229 6.76 -14.31 6.68
CA LEU A 229 7.92 -14.00 5.86
C LEU A 229 9.03 -15.02 6.15
N VAL A 230 9.50 -15.69 5.11
CA VAL A 230 10.63 -16.63 5.21
C VAL A 230 11.89 -15.94 4.74
N THR A 231 12.91 -15.92 5.59
CA THR A 231 14.23 -15.34 5.26
C THR A 231 15.36 -16.29 5.65
N GLN A 232 16.49 -16.14 4.99
CA GLN A 232 17.72 -16.84 5.37
C GLN A 232 18.35 -16.08 6.53
N GLY A 233 18.61 -16.78 7.60
CA GLY A 233 19.19 -16.21 8.80
C GLY A 233 20.71 -16.30 8.85
#